data_4d329bc34fe10a1b2b917608769f821f
#
_entry.id   4d329bc34fe10a1b2b917608769f821f
#
_cell.length_a   1.000
_cell.length_b   1.000
_cell.length_c   1.000
_cell.angle_alpha   90.00
_cell.angle_beta   90.00
_cell.angle_gamma   90.00
#
_symmetry.space_group_name_H-M   'P 1'
#
loop_
_entity.id
_entity.type
_entity.pdbx_description
1 polymer ?
#
loop_
_entity_poly.entity_id
_entity_poly.type
_entity_poly.pdbx_seq_one_letter_code
_entity_poly.pdbx_strand_id
1 'polypeptide(L)'
;MKDLLASVFSGLIIDENDQNYFVQKNGLTFRLSKAEGEHHLGEAVEGFGYQNQKQELVITTEIPKSRQGHYAFGTVTDSRRDLGVFVDIGLKDKDMVVSLDELPTMRELWPKKGDRLMVSLTVDEKDRIWASLADEKIFKALSKRGSETLKNADITGTVYRLKLAGTYLLTDDFYIGFIHPSERYQEPRLGEVVSGRVIGVRPDGVLNLSLKPRAYEAISNDAAMIMTFLDRAADHRIPFTDKS
;
A
#
# COMPACT_ATOMS: atom_id res chain seq x y z
N MET A 1 25.31 5.18 12.75
CA MET A 1 24.46 5.87 11.77
C MET A 1 23.05 5.32 11.73
N LYS A 2 22.86 4.02 11.87
CA LYS A 2 21.56 3.33 11.82
C LYS A 2 20.45 3.94 12.69
N ASP A 3 20.79 4.41 13.89
CA ASP A 3 19.81 4.95 14.85
C ASP A 3 19.24 6.32 14.44
N LEU A 4 19.90 7.02 13.51
CA LEU A 4 19.47 8.33 13.01
C LEU A 4 18.78 8.24 11.63
N LEU A 5 18.99 7.15 10.88
CA LEU A 5 18.36 6.94 9.60
C LEU A 5 16.95 6.34 9.78
N ALA A 6 16.00 6.78 8.95
CA ALA A 6 14.60 6.38 9.01
C ALA A 6 13.92 6.63 10.37
N SER A 7 14.46 7.55 11.17
CA SER A 7 13.99 7.92 12.51
C SER A 7 13.89 9.43 12.70
N VAL A 8 13.16 9.84 13.72
CA VAL A 8 13.03 11.25 14.11
C VAL A 8 14.03 11.52 15.24
N PHE A 9 14.78 12.60 15.09
CA PHE A 9 15.73 13.04 16.12
C PHE A 9 15.85 14.57 16.14
N SER A 10 16.35 15.10 17.24
CA SER A 10 16.74 16.52 17.35
C SER A 10 18.23 16.68 17.16
N GLY A 11 18.63 17.61 16.31
CA GLY A 11 20.02 17.99 16.06
C GLY A 11 20.22 19.50 16.20
N LEU A 12 21.47 19.94 16.29
CA LEU A 12 21.84 21.34 16.45
C LEU A 12 22.27 21.92 15.10
N ILE A 13 21.74 23.06 14.71
CA ILE A 13 22.18 23.82 13.53
C ILE A 13 23.54 24.45 13.83
N ILE A 14 24.58 24.03 13.12
CA ILE A 14 25.96 24.47 13.33
C ILE A 14 26.47 25.38 12.23
N ASP A 15 25.87 25.37 11.05
CA ASP A 15 26.29 26.13 9.89
C ASP A 15 25.14 26.29 8.89
N GLU A 16 25.28 27.22 7.95
CA GLU A 16 24.31 27.46 6.88
C GLU A 16 24.98 27.96 5.59
N ASN A 17 24.29 27.75 4.48
CA ASN A 17 24.59 28.38 3.17
C ASN A 17 23.30 28.96 2.56
N ASP A 18 23.34 29.41 1.31
CA ASP A 18 22.18 30.03 0.65
C ASP A 18 20.93 29.15 0.60
N GLN A 19 21.09 27.82 0.57
CA GLN A 19 20.00 26.87 0.32
C GLN A 19 19.71 25.94 1.50
N ASN A 20 20.68 25.71 2.40
CA ASN A 20 20.56 24.70 3.44
C ASN A 20 21.13 25.18 4.76
N TYR A 21 20.56 24.64 5.85
CA TYR A 21 21.17 24.55 7.16
C TYR A 21 21.93 23.22 7.29
N PHE A 22 22.97 23.21 8.12
CA PHE A 22 23.74 22.01 8.45
C PHE A 22 23.49 21.64 9.92
N VAL A 23 22.82 20.50 10.11
CA VAL A 23 22.34 20.02 11.42
C VAL A 23 23.27 18.91 11.90
N GLN A 24 23.88 19.07 13.05
CA GLN A 24 24.78 18.08 13.65
C GLN A 24 24.07 17.22 14.70
N LYS A 25 24.31 15.91 14.62
CA LYS A 25 23.92 14.94 15.65
C LYS A 25 24.92 13.78 15.69
N ASN A 26 25.41 13.44 16.88
CA ASN A 26 26.32 12.30 17.11
C ASN A 26 27.54 12.26 16.14
N GLY A 27 28.12 13.42 15.83
CA GLY A 27 29.26 13.53 14.91
C GLY A 27 28.90 13.43 13.41
N LEU A 28 27.62 13.31 13.06
CA LEU A 28 27.14 13.33 11.68
C LEU A 28 26.49 14.67 11.38
N THR A 29 26.66 15.13 10.13
CA THR A 29 26.07 16.38 9.64
C THR A 29 25.02 16.07 8.59
N PHE A 30 23.80 16.56 8.81
CA PHE A 30 22.65 16.42 7.93
C PHE A 30 22.34 17.76 7.28
N ARG A 31 21.86 17.73 6.04
CA ARG A 31 21.36 18.92 5.35
C ARG A 31 19.86 19.07 5.61
N LEU A 32 19.44 20.27 6.03
CA LEU A 32 18.05 20.71 6.11
C LEU A 32 17.82 21.79 5.07
N SER A 33 16.84 21.65 4.22
CA SER A 33 16.52 22.66 3.22
C SER A 33 15.94 23.93 3.87
N LYS A 34 16.42 25.12 3.48
CA LYS A 34 15.84 26.41 3.90
C LYS A 34 14.40 26.61 3.41
N ALA A 35 13.98 25.85 2.39
CA ALA A 35 12.59 25.87 1.92
C ALA A 35 11.59 25.26 2.93
N GLU A 36 12.07 24.56 3.97
CA GLU A 36 11.22 23.95 5.00
C GLU A 36 10.96 24.86 6.21
N GLY A 37 11.60 26.01 6.28
CA GLY A 37 11.40 26.98 7.35
C GLY A 37 12.63 27.85 7.61
N GLU A 38 12.42 28.92 8.38
CA GLU A 38 13.50 29.79 8.86
C GLU A 38 14.01 29.30 10.22
N HIS A 39 15.30 29.13 10.31
CA HIS A 39 16.00 28.69 11.52
C HIS A 39 17.25 29.52 11.75
N HIS A 40 17.84 29.43 12.95
CA HIS A 40 19.01 30.17 13.33
C HIS A 40 20.17 29.27 13.75
N LEU A 41 21.40 29.74 13.61
CA LEU A 41 22.59 29.04 14.12
C LEU A 41 22.45 28.83 15.63
N GLY A 42 22.77 27.62 16.09
CA GLY A 42 22.62 27.23 17.49
C GLY A 42 21.21 26.79 17.89
N GLU A 43 20.24 26.83 16.99
CA GLU A 43 18.89 26.30 17.23
C GLU A 43 18.89 24.77 17.15
N ALA A 44 18.09 24.11 18.01
CA ALA A 44 17.81 22.69 17.94
C ALA A 44 16.59 22.46 17.04
N VAL A 45 16.75 21.64 16.01
CA VAL A 45 15.66 21.27 15.09
C VAL A 45 15.37 19.79 15.21
N GLU A 46 14.08 19.44 15.28
CA GLU A 46 13.59 18.06 15.21
C GLU A 46 13.18 17.73 13.80
N GLY A 47 13.58 16.55 13.31
CA GLY A 47 13.24 16.11 11.98
C GLY A 47 13.54 14.64 11.73
N PHE A 48 13.13 14.18 10.54
CA PHE A 48 13.34 12.82 10.06
C PHE A 48 14.64 12.72 9.26
N GLY A 49 15.53 11.83 9.69
CA GLY A 49 16.83 11.61 9.03
C GLY A 49 16.78 10.51 7.98
N TYR A 50 17.33 10.81 6.83
CA TYR A 50 17.45 9.82 5.73
C TYR A 50 18.64 10.12 4.83
N GLN A 51 18.90 9.21 3.91
CA GLN A 51 19.90 9.38 2.86
C GLN A 51 19.16 9.55 1.53
N ASN A 52 19.39 10.68 0.84
CA ASN A 52 18.74 10.97 -0.43
C ASN A 52 19.28 10.10 -1.59
N GLN A 53 18.82 10.31 -2.82
CA GLN A 53 19.28 9.56 -4.00
C GLN A 53 20.77 9.77 -4.31
N LYS A 54 21.35 10.91 -3.88
CA LYS A 54 22.78 11.22 -4.04
C LYS A 54 23.64 10.70 -2.88
N GLN A 55 23.04 9.90 -1.97
CA GLN A 55 23.68 9.38 -0.76
C GLN A 55 24.12 10.46 0.26
N GLU A 56 23.55 11.65 0.18
CA GLU A 56 23.78 12.71 1.15
C GLU A 56 22.85 12.51 2.37
N LEU A 57 23.35 12.80 3.56
CA LEU A 57 22.54 12.78 4.78
C LEU A 57 21.63 14.01 4.81
N VAL A 58 20.35 13.79 4.92
CA VAL A 58 19.31 14.82 4.93
C VAL A 58 18.43 14.64 6.17
N ILE A 59 18.05 15.75 6.77
CA ILE A 59 17.00 15.85 7.78
C ILE A 59 15.87 16.68 7.19
N THR A 60 14.61 16.26 7.38
CA THR A 60 13.43 17.01 6.97
C THR A 60 12.49 17.21 8.15
N THR A 61 11.92 18.39 8.27
CA THR A 61 10.87 18.70 9.26
C THR A 61 9.51 18.15 8.86
N GLU A 62 9.34 17.78 7.58
CA GLU A 62 8.16 17.08 7.06
C GLU A 62 8.26 15.57 7.39
N ILE A 63 7.90 15.22 8.62
CA ILE A 63 8.06 13.85 9.13
C ILE A 63 7.11 12.88 8.43
N PRO A 64 7.62 11.86 7.70
CA PRO A 64 6.78 10.86 7.05
C PRO A 64 6.06 10.01 8.11
N LYS A 65 4.83 9.57 7.76
CA LYS A 65 4.05 8.69 8.64
C LYS A 65 4.70 7.31 8.78
N SER A 66 5.28 6.79 7.69
CA SER A 66 6.07 5.54 7.70
C SER A 66 7.50 5.83 8.14
N ARG A 67 7.94 5.20 9.22
CA ARG A 67 9.30 5.30 9.78
C ARG A 67 9.63 4.07 10.59
N GLN A 68 10.79 3.99 11.21
CA GLN A 68 11.11 2.85 12.07
C GLN A 68 10.05 2.66 13.17
N GLY A 69 9.46 1.45 13.23
CA GLY A 69 8.44 1.10 14.22
C GLY A 69 7.05 1.71 13.99
N HIS A 70 6.86 2.49 12.92
CA HIS A 70 5.58 3.13 12.59
C HIS A 70 5.15 2.74 11.18
N TYR A 71 3.97 2.11 11.10
CA TYR A 71 3.37 1.65 9.85
C TYR A 71 2.38 2.68 9.31
N ALA A 72 2.48 2.97 8.02
CA ALA A 72 1.49 3.78 7.30
C ALA A 72 1.40 3.32 5.84
N PHE A 73 0.32 3.69 5.16
CA PHE A 73 0.19 3.48 3.73
C PHE A 73 1.07 4.45 2.95
N GLY A 74 1.88 3.88 2.05
CA GLY A 74 2.55 4.60 0.97
C GLY A 74 1.96 4.20 -0.37
N THR A 75 2.23 4.99 -1.41
CA THR A 75 1.74 4.77 -2.77
C THR A 75 2.86 4.22 -3.64
N VAL A 76 2.59 3.15 -4.36
CA VAL A 76 3.56 2.57 -5.32
C VAL A 76 3.73 3.51 -6.50
N THR A 77 4.97 3.88 -6.80
CA THR A 77 5.35 4.79 -7.89
C THR A 77 5.93 4.06 -9.09
N ASP A 78 6.70 3.00 -8.85
CA ASP A 78 7.37 2.21 -9.87
C ASP A 78 7.68 0.79 -9.39
N SER A 79 8.09 -0.09 -10.31
CA SER A 79 8.55 -1.45 -10.01
C SER A 79 9.73 -1.86 -10.88
N ARG A 80 10.73 -2.48 -10.25
CA ARG A 80 11.90 -3.03 -10.93
C ARG A 80 12.06 -4.51 -10.62
N ARG A 81 12.28 -5.30 -11.66
CA ARG A 81 12.34 -6.76 -11.58
C ARG A 81 13.51 -7.31 -10.76
N ASP A 82 14.58 -6.56 -10.68
CA ASP A 82 15.84 -6.89 -10.01
C ASP A 82 15.93 -6.35 -8.57
N LEU A 83 14.98 -5.52 -8.16
CA LEU A 83 15.06 -4.83 -6.86
C LEU A 83 13.78 -4.95 -6.03
N GLY A 84 12.62 -4.70 -6.63
CA GLY A 84 11.33 -4.68 -5.93
C GLY A 84 10.44 -3.53 -6.39
N VAL A 85 9.62 -3.00 -5.49
CA VAL A 85 8.71 -1.89 -5.79
C VAL A 85 9.10 -0.63 -5.04
N PHE A 86 8.92 0.51 -5.69
CA PHE A 86 9.18 1.83 -5.12
C PHE A 86 7.90 2.39 -4.53
N VAL A 87 8.01 2.95 -3.34
CA VAL A 87 6.88 3.45 -2.55
C VAL A 87 7.17 4.87 -2.11
N ASP A 88 6.32 5.80 -2.53
CA ASP A 88 6.29 7.16 -2.01
C ASP A 88 5.68 7.14 -0.59
N ILE A 89 6.44 7.64 0.37
CA ILE A 89 6.03 7.80 1.78
C ILE A 89 5.91 9.27 2.19
N GLY A 90 6.00 10.19 1.21
CA GLY A 90 5.94 11.63 1.42
C GLY A 90 7.31 12.33 1.51
N LEU A 91 8.40 11.69 1.08
CA LEU A 91 9.70 12.35 0.92
C LEU A 91 9.81 12.96 -0.49
N LYS A 92 10.31 14.20 -0.59
CA LYS A 92 10.35 14.96 -1.85
C LYS A 92 11.33 14.39 -2.89
N ASP A 93 12.40 13.77 -2.43
CA ASP A 93 13.54 13.41 -3.29
C ASP A 93 13.91 11.93 -3.24
N LYS A 94 13.09 11.08 -2.62
CA LYS A 94 13.36 9.65 -2.51
C LYS A 94 12.14 8.81 -2.26
N ASP A 95 11.91 7.81 -3.11
CA ASP A 95 11.01 6.71 -2.82
C ASP A 95 11.72 5.61 -2.05
N MET A 96 10.99 4.91 -1.20
CA MET A 96 11.49 3.77 -0.45
C MET A 96 11.24 2.48 -1.23
N VAL A 97 12.13 1.50 -1.09
CA VAL A 97 12.02 0.24 -1.83
C VAL A 97 11.53 -0.86 -0.89
N VAL A 98 10.45 -1.53 -1.30
CA VAL A 98 10.07 -2.86 -0.77
C VAL A 98 10.85 -3.90 -1.56
N SER A 99 11.64 -4.73 -0.86
CA SER A 99 12.46 -5.77 -1.50
C SER A 99 11.60 -6.77 -2.27
N LEU A 100 12.14 -7.27 -3.39
CA LEU A 100 11.52 -8.36 -4.15
C LEU A 100 11.28 -9.62 -3.30
N ASP A 101 12.03 -9.82 -2.22
CA ASP A 101 11.89 -10.95 -1.31
C ASP A 101 10.61 -10.90 -0.47
N GLU A 102 10.02 -9.71 -0.30
CA GLU A 102 8.74 -9.50 0.39
C GLU A 102 7.53 -9.56 -0.56
N LEU A 103 7.76 -9.64 -1.87
CA LEU A 103 6.71 -9.59 -2.89
C LEU A 103 6.21 -10.99 -3.27
N PRO A 104 4.99 -11.12 -3.84
CA PRO A 104 4.50 -12.38 -4.34
C PRO A 104 5.43 -13.02 -5.38
N THR A 105 5.55 -14.34 -5.36
CA THR A 105 6.35 -15.09 -6.35
C THR A 105 5.86 -14.86 -7.78
N MET A 106 4.55 -14.76 -7.96
CA MET A 106 3.90 -14.46 -9.25
C MET A 106 3.93 -12.95 -9.50
N ARG A 107 4.60 -12.54 -10.56
CA ARG A 107 4.78 -11.12 -10.89
C ARG A 107 3.49 -10.41 -11.30
N GLU A 108 2.54 -11.12 -11.84
CA GLU A 108 1.20 -10.59 -12.16
C GLU A 108 0.49 -10.03 -10.92
N LEU A 109 0.86 -10.55 -9.74
CA LEU A 109 0.32 -10.15 -8.44
C LEU A 109 1.16 -9.10 -7.72
N TRP A 110 2.23 -8.60 -8.34
CA TRP A 110 3.01 -7.49 -7.81
C TRP A 110 2.22 -6.20 -7.83
N PRO A 111 2.47 -5.32 -6.86
CA PRO A 111 1.90 -3.98 -6.86
C PRO A 111 2.27 -3.21 -8.14
N LYS A 112 1.32 -2.43 -8.63
CA LYS A 112 1.50 -1.52 -9.76
C LYS A 112 1.43 -0.07 -9.28
N LYS A 113 1.86 0.85 -10.13
CA LYS A 113 1.76 2.29 -9.86
C LYS A 113 0.34 2.68 -9.46
N GLY A 114 0.23 3.35 -8.32
CA GLY A 114 -1.03 3.75 -7.70
C GLY A 114 -1.56 2.78 -6.66
N ASP A 115 -1.06 1.53 -6.59
CA ASP A 115 -1.40 0.60 -5.52
C ASP A 115 -0.86 1.10 -4.17
N ARG A 116 -1.44 0.67 -3.06
CA ARG A 116 -1.12 1.14 -1.71
C ARG A 116 -0.49 0.02 -0.89
N LEU A 117 0.64 0.29 -0.25
CA LEU A 117 1.30 -0.66 0.63
C LEU A 117 1.45 -0.08 2.03
N MET A 118 1.06 -0.83 3.05
CA MET A 118 1.33 -0.47 4.43
C MET A 118 2.75 -0.91 4.78
N VAL A 119 3.61 0.07 5.04
CA VAL A 119 5.04 -0.14 5.27
C VAL A 119 5.55 0.57 6.52
N SER A 120 6.55 -0.01 7.16
CA SER A 120 7.48 0.69 8.05
C SER A 120 8.86 0.74 7.39
N LEU A 121 9.80 1.45 8.01
CA LEU A 121 11.15 1.52 7.50
C LEU A 121 12.11 0.69 8.35
N THR A 122 13.09 0.09 7.69
CA THR A 122 14.20 -0.65 8.31
C THR A 122 15.51 -0.17 7.72
N VAL A 123 16.60 -0.27 8.50
CA VAL A 123 17.94 0.08 8.04
C VAL A 123 18.82 -1.15 8.09
N ASP A 124 19.42 -1.51 6.97
CA ASP A 124 20.28 -2.69 6.86
C ASP A 124 21.71 -2.43 7.41
N GLU A 125 22.57 -3.43 7.32
CA GLU A 125 23.95 -3.35 7.79
C GLU A 125 24.85 -2.42 6.98
N LYS A 126 24.39 -2.01 5.79
CA LYS A 126 25.08 -1.08 4.90
C LYS A 126 24.48 0.33 4.97
N ASP A 127 23.72 0.62 6.04
CA ASP A 127 23.01 1.89 6.26
C ASP A 127 22.01 2.25 5.13
N ARG A 128 21.48 1.26 4.39
CA ARG A 128 20.44 1.48 3.39
C ARG A 128 19.06 1.37 4.03
N ILE A 129 18.18 2.27 3.68
CA ILE A 129 16.80 2.29 4.16
C ILE A 129 15.93 1.48 3.20
N TRP A 130 15.15 0.55 3.74
CA TRP A 130 14.17 -0.27 3.06
C TRP A 130 12.79 -0.04 3.63
N ALA A 131 11.77 -0.10 2.77
CA ALA A 131 10.39 -0.24 3.23
C ALA A 131 10.11 -1.73 3.47
N SER A 132 9.58 -2.07 4.64
CA SER A 132 9.17 -3.42 4.98
C SER A 132 7.66 -3.49 5.13
N LEU A 133 7.04 -4.50 4.52
CA LEU A 133 5.59 -4.68 4.53
C LEU A 133 5.06 -4.98 5.93
N ALA A 134 3.91 -4.43 6.27
CA ALA A 134 3.20 -4.80 7.49
C ALA A 134 2.79 -6.28 7.43
N ASP A 135 3.00 -6.98 8.53
CA ASP A 135 2.59 -8.37 8.68
C ASP A 135 1.12 -8.50 9.11
N GLU A 136 0.61 -9.73 9.18
CA GLU A 136 -0.76 -10.03 9.59
C GLU A 136 -1.08 -9.54 11.01
N LYS A 137 -0.07 -9.48 11.91
CA LYS A 137 -0.27 -9.03 13.30
C LYS A 137 -0.58 -7.54 13.35
N ILE A 138 0.10 -6.76 12.52
CA ILE A 138 -0.13 -5.31 12.39
C ILE A 138 -1.55 -5.05 11.87
N PHE A 139 -1.97 -5.74 10.79
CA PHE A 139 -3.33 -5.60 10.26
C PHE A 139 -4.40 -6.00 11.27
N LYS A 140 -4.18 -7.08 12.04
CA LYS A 140 -5.09 -7.50 13.12
C LYS A 140 -5.16 -6.48 14.25
N ALA A 141 -4.03 -5.88 14.62
CA ALA A 141 -3.99 -4.87 15.68
C ALA A 141 -4.73 -3.58 15.29
N LEU A 142 -4.72 -3.23 14.01
CA LEU A 142 -5.41 -2.05 13.48
C LEU A 142 -6.90 -2.29 13.24
N SER A 143 -7.32 -3.56 13.09
CA SER A 143 -8.65 -3.89 12.60
C SER A 143 -9.72 -3.84 13.69
N LYS A 144 -10.92 -3.46 13.26
CA LYS A 144 -12.17 -3.57 14.02
C LYS A 144 -12.86 -4.91 13.70
N ARG A 145 -13.70 -5.37 14.60
CA ARG A 145 -14.58 -6.51 14.33
C ARG A 145 -15.80 -6.05 13.56
N GLY A 146 -16.07 -6.71 12.43
CA GLY A 146 -17.31 -6.52 11.68
C GLY A 146 -18.53 -7.07 12.40
N SER A 147 -19.70 -6.58 12.04
CA SER A 147 -21.00 -7.03 12.54
C SER A 147 -21.94 -7.41 11.38
N GLU A 148 -22.96 -8.21 11.65
CA GLU A 148 -23.97 -8.60 10.66
C GLU A 148 -24.72 -7.42 10.03
N THR A 149 -24.70 -6.25 10.67
CA THR A 149 -25.27 -5.01 10.11
C THR A 149 -24.59 -4.54 8.82
N LEU A 150 -23.34 -4.99 8.59
CA LEU A 150 -22.58 -4.68 7.37
C LEU A 150 -22.94 -5.59 6.18
N LYS A 151 -23.77 -6.63 6.38
CA LYS A 151 -24.18 -7.51 5.30
C LYS A 151 -24.87 -6.73 4.16
N ASN A 152 -24.48 -7.03 2.92
CA ASN A 152 -24.88 -6.34 1.69
C ASN A 152 -24.34 -4.90 1.51
N ALA A 153 -23.55 -4.38 2.45
CA ALA A 153 -22.86 -3.10 2.25
C ALA A 153 -21.78 -3.26 1.16
N ASP A 154 -21.62 -2.23 0.34
CA ASP A 154 -20.52 -2.10 -0.57
C ASP A 154 -19.38 -1.40 0.18
N ILE A 155 -18.18 -1.99 0.14
CA ILE A 155 -17.01 -1.50 0.85
C ILE A 155 -15.78 -1.49 -0.06
N THR A 156 -14.85 -0.60 0.25
CA THR A 156 -13.56 -0.49 -0.44
C THR A 156 -12.44 -0.81 0.52
N GLY A 157 -11.38 -1.43 0.02
CA GLY A 157 -10.22 -1.75 0.85
C GLY A 157 -8.99 -2.10 0.03
N THR A 158 -7.86 -2.14 0.71
CA THR A 158 -6.53 -2.40 0.13
C THR A 158 -6.11 -3.84 0.41
N VAL A 159 -5.76 -4.58 -0.63
CA VAL A 159 -5.26 -5.95 -0.53
C VAL A 159 -3.89 -5.96 0.14
N TYR A 160 -3.76 -6.70 1.24
CA TYR A 160 -2.49 -6.80 1.96
C TYR A 160 -1.90 -8.21 1.99
N ARG A 161 -2.68 -9.24 1.65
CA ARG A 161 -2.19 -10.62 1.68
C ARG A 161 -2.91 -11.52 0.69
N LEU A 162 -2.12 -12.29 -0.02
CA LEU A 162 -2.56 -13.28 -1.00
C LEU A 162 -2.24 -14.68 -0.46
N LYS A 163 -3.26 -15.55 -0.38
CA LYS A 163 -3.13 -16.96 0.02
C LYS A 163 -3.91 -17.84 -0.96
N LEU A 164 -3.54 -19.10 -1.09
CA LEU A 164 -4.29 -20.08 -1.89
C LEU A 164 -5.77 -20.15 -1.47
N ALA A 165 -6.04 -20.04 -0.18
CA ALA A 165 -7.40 -20.07 0.38
C ALA A 165 -8.22 -18.81 0.05
N GLY A 166 -7.59 -17.72 -0.36
CA GLY A 166 -8.23 -16.46 -0.71
C GLY A 166 -7.39 -15.23 -0.37
N THR A 167 -7.93 -14.09 -0.71
CA THR A 167 -7.28 -12.79 -0.62
C THR A 167 -7.79 -12.01 0.59
N TYR A 168 -6.87 -11.42 1.36
CA TYR A 168 -7.20 -10.56 2.50
C TYR A 168 -6.97 -9.10 2.16
N LEU A 169 -7.86 -8.24 2.64
CA LEU A 169 -7.75 -6.79 2.49
C LEU A 169 -8.10 -6.09 3.81
N LEU A 170 -7.60 -4.88 3.99
CA LEU A 170 -8.02 -3.96 5.03
C LEU A 170 -8.94 -2.92 4.38
N THR A 171 -10.17 -2.80 4.90
CA THR A 171 -11.12 -1.80 4.40
C THR A 171 -10.73 -0.40 4.86
N ASP A 172 -11.25 0.64 4.19
CA ASP A 172 -10.99 2.03 4.57
C ASP A 172 -11.53 2.35 5.99
N ASP A 173 -12.55 1.60 6.46
CA ASP A 173 -13.08 1.66 7.82
C ASP A 173 -12.36 0.74 8.82
N PHE A 174 -11.22 0.16 8.44
CA PHE A 174 -10.41 -0.73 9.26
C PHE A 174 -11.07 -2.08 9.63
N TYR A 175 -11.88 -2.68 8.78
CA TYR A 175 -12.28 -4.07 8.89
C TYR A 175 -11.37 -4.96 8.06
N ILE A 176 -11.11 -6.18 8.54
CA ILE A 176 -10.46 -7.20 7.69
C ILE A 176 -11.52 -7.81 6.78
N GLY A 177 -11.29 -7.74 5.48
CA GLY A 177 -12.06 -8.44 4.47
C GLY A 177 -11.35 -9.68 3.95
N PHE A 178 -12.12 -10.69 3.56
CA PHE A 178 -11.65 -11.91 2.93
C PHE A 178 -12.46 -12.18 1.65
N ILE A 179 -11.75 -12.42 0.56
CA ILE A 179 -12.34 -12.77 -0.74
C ILE A 179 -11.97 -14.22 -1.04
N HIS A 180 -12.96 -15.10 -1.05
CA HIS A 180 -12.76 -16.48 -1.47
C HIS A 180 -12.47 -16.53 -2.98
N PRO A 181 -11.69 -17.49 -3.53
CA PRO A 181 -11.42 -17.60 -4.96
C PRO A 181 -12.67 -17.66 -5.83
N SER A 182 -13.77 -18.29 -5.36
CA SER A 182 -15.05 -18.34 -6.07
C SER A 182 -15.77 -16.97 -6.14
N GLU A 183 -15.37 -15.98 -5.35
CA GLU A 183 -16.02 -14.68 -5.26
C GLU A 183 -15.29 -13.59 -6.07
N ARG A 184 -14.40 -14.00 -6.98
CA ARG A 184 -13.68 -13.12 -7.90
C ARG A 184 -13.51 -13.79 -9.27
N TYR A 185 -13.39 -12.99 -10.33
CA TYR A 185 -13.02 -13.46 -11.65
C TYR A 185 -11.49 -13.52 -11.81
N GLN A 186 -10.80 -12.56 -11.25
CA GLN A 186 -9.33 -12.46 -11.25
C GLN A 186 -8.83 -12.20 -9.84
N GLU A 187 -7.65 -12.74 -9.52
CA GLU A 187 -7.00 -12.46 -8.24
C GLU A 187 -6.48 -11.02 -8.21
N PRO A 188 -6.92 -10.20 -7.22
CA PRO A 188 -6.38 -8.86 -7.05
C PRO A 188 -4.89 -8.90 -6.68
N ARG A 189 -4.14 -7.90 -7.12
CA ARG A 189 -2.72 -7.76 -6.78
C ARG A 189 -2.53 -7.35 -5.32
N LEU A 190 -1.33 -7.60 -4.81
CA LEU A 190 -0.91 -7.01 -3.54
C LEU A 190 -0.94 -5.47 -3.65
N GLY A 191 -1.55 -4.80 -2.69
CA GLY A 191 -1.69 -3.34 -2.67
C GLY A 191 -2.83 -2.77 -3.51
N GLU A 192 -3.51 -3.60 -4.30
CA GLU A 192 -4.65 -3.15 -5.12
C GLU A 192 -5.80 -2.70 -4.23
N VAL A 193 -6.38 -1.55 -4.57
CA VAL A 193 -7.62 -1.07 -3.95
C VAL A 193 -8.79 -1.69 -4.71
N VAL A 194 -9.61 -2.45 -4.01
CA VAL A 194 -10.77 -3.14 -4.58
C VAL A 194 -12.04 -2.76 -3.86
N SER A 195 -13.14 -2.69 -4.60
CA SER A 195 -14.48 -2.52 -4.05
C SER A 195 -15.25 -3.83 -4.17
N GLY A 196 -15.94 -4.21 -3.10
CA GLY A 196 -16.70 -5.44 -3.04
C GLY A 196 -17.87 -5.34 -2.09
N ARG A 197 -18.77 -6.32 -2.20
CA ARG A 197 -19.94 -6.41 -1.34
C ARG A 197 -19.70 -7.40 -0.21
N VAL A 198 -20.15 -7.05 1.00
CA VAL A 198 -20.16 -7.96 2.15
C VAL A 198 -21.25 -9.02 1.94
N ILE A 199 -20.84 -10.28 1.81
CA ILE A 199 -21.76 -11.43 1.65
C ILE A 199 -21.99 -12.18 2.97
N GLY A 200 -21.21 -11.91 4.00
CA GLY A 200 -21.36 -12.48 5.33
C GLY A 200 -20.28 -12.01 6.28
N VAL A 201 -20.46 -12.26 7.55
CA VAL A 201 -19.50 -11.91 8.61
C VAL A 201 -19.12 -13.19 9.36
N ARG A 202 -17.83 -13.41 9.56
CA ARG A 202 -17.33 -14.57 10.30
C ARG A 202 -17.45 -14.36 11.81
N PRO A 203 -17.44 -15.44 12.61
CA PRO A 203 -17.48 -15.33 14.09
C PRO A 203 -16.32 -14.51 14.68
N ASP A 204 -15.17 -14.46 13.98
CA ASP A 204 -14.01 -13.64 14.36
C ASP A 204 -14.14 -12.16 13.94
N GLY A 205 -15.22 -11.79 13.24
CA GLY A 205 -15.49 -10.44 12.77
C GLY A 205 -14.86 -10.10 11.40
N VAL A 206 -14.27 -11.08 10.72
CA VAL A 206 -13.78 -10.91 9.35
C VAL A 206 -14.97 -10.88 8.38
N LEU A 207 -14.95 -9.92 7.45
CA LEU A 207 -16.00 -9.76 6.45
C LEU A 207 -15.72 -10.67 5.25
N ASN A 208 -16.65 -11.56 4.88
CA ASN A 208 -16.57 -12.26 3.61
C ASN A 208 -17.09 -11.34 2.50
N LEU A 209 -16.30 -11.18 1.44
CA LEU A 209 -16.56 -10.23 0.36
C LEU A 209 -16.69 -10.95 -0.97
N SER A 210 -17.56 -10.40 -1.84
CA SER A 210 -17.65 -10.76 -3.23
C SER A 210 -17.29 -9.57 -4.12
N LEU A 211 -16.41 -9.79 -5.09
CA LEU A 211 -16.08 -8.83 -6.16
C LEU A 211 -16.98 -9.05 -7.40
N LYS A 212 -17.86 -10.06 -7.36
CA LYS A 212 -18.81 -10.32 -8.43
C LYS A 212 -19.99 -9.36 -8.35
N PRO A 213 -20.53 -8.93 -9.49
CA PRO A 213 -21.74 -8.10 -9.51
C PRO A 213 -22.91 -8.83 -8.84
N ARG A 214 -23.89 -8.07 -8.41
CA ARG A 214 -25.15 -8.64 -7.91
C ARG A 214 -25.86 -9.39 -9.03
N ALA A 215 -26.61 -10.43 -8.68
CA ALA A 215 -27.31 -11.27 -9.67
C ALA A 215 -28.16 -10.45 -10.66
N TYR A 216 -28.85 -9.42 -10.20
CA TYR A 216 -29.66 -8.57 -11.07
C TYR A 216 -28.81 -7.66 -12.00
N GLU A 217 -27.60 -7.29 -11.61
CA GLU A 217 -26.65 -6.53 -12.43
C GLU A 217 -26.03 -7.43 -13.51
N ALA A 218 -25.75 -8.69 -13.15
CA ALA A 218 -25.23 -9.69 -14.08
C ALA A 218 -26.25 -10.04 -15.19
N ILE A 219 -27.53 -10.14 -14.84
CA ILE A 219 -28.61 -10.46 -15.82
C ILE A 219 -28.61 -9.45 -16.99
N SER A 220 -28.42 -8.16 -16.74
CA SER A 220 -28.36 -7.15 -17.79
C SER A 220 -27.21 -7.37 -18.78
N ASN A 221 -26.03 -7.72 -18.26
CA ASN A 221 -24.85 -7.99 -19.09
C ASN A 221 -24.98 -9.31 -19.84
N ASP A 222 -25.50 -10.35 -19.19
CA ASP A 222 -25.73 -11.66 -19.81
C ASP A 222 -26.78 -11.56 -20.92
N ALA A 223 -27.87 -10.81 -20.69
CA ALA A 223 -28.89 -10.53 -21.70
C ALA A 223 -28.30 -9.77 -22.90
N ALA A 224 -27.48 -8.75 -22.68
CA ALA A 224 -26.84 -8.01 -23.76
C ALA A 224 -25.85 -8.90 -24.56
N MET A 225 -25.15 -9.82 -23.88
CA MET A 225 -24.27 -10.79 -24.53
C MET A 225 -25.06 -11.79 -25.38
N ILE A 226 -26.14 -12.33 -24.83
CA ILE A 226 -27.05 -13.26 -25.58
C ILE A 226 -27.63 -12.54 -26.79
N MET A 227 -28.10 -11.31 -26.67
CA MET A 227 -28.61 -10.54 -27.81
C MET A 227 -27.53 -10.33 -28.87
N THR A 228 -26.31 -10.04 -28.49
CA THR A 228 -25.17 -9.91 -29.42
C THR A 228 -24.87 -11.20 -30.16
N PHE A 229 -24.99 -12.35 -29.48
CA PHE A 229 -24.85 -13.67 -30.12
C PHE A 229 -25.99 -13.95 -31.09
N LEU A 230 -27.22 -13.64 -30.70
CA LEU A 230 -28.40 -13.80 -31.56
C LEU A 230 -28.32 -12.94 -32.84
N ASP A 231 -27.87 -11.68 -32.68
CA ASP A 231 -27.71 -10.75 -33.82
C ASP A 231 -26.63 -11.21 -34.82
N ARG A 232 -25.62 -11.95 -34.35
CA ARG A 232 -24.54 -12.52 -35.20
C ARG A 232 -24.92 -13.86 -35.82
N ALA A 233 -25.91 -14.56 -35.29
CA ALA A 233 -26.36 -15.83 -35.83
C ALA A 233 -27.21 -15.62 -37.09
N ALA A 234 -26.94 -16.37 -38.15
CA ALA A 234 -27.61 -16.21 -39.45
C ALA A 234 -29.15 -16.31 -39.39
N ASP A 235 -29.64 -17.07 -38.42
CA ASP A 235 -31.08 -17.29 -38.21
C ASP A 235 -31.63 -16.66 -36.94
N HIS A 236 -30.84 -15.77 -36.26
CA HIS A 236 -31.16 -15.20 -34.94
C HIS A 236 -31.53 -16.28 -33.89
N ARG A 237 -30.94 -17.47 -34.00
CA ARG A 237 -31.17 -18.60 -33.10
C ARG A 237 -29.85 -19.10 -32.53
N ILE A 238 -29.87 -19.48 -31.25
CA ILE A 238 -28.73 -20.15 -30.59
C ILE A 238 -29.08 -21.65 -30.53
N PRO A 239 -28.21 -22.57 -30.97
CA PRO A 239 -28.45 -23.99 -30.97
C PRO A 239 -28.30 -24.64 -29.59
N PHE A 240 -28.72 -23.96 -28.54
CA PHE A 240 -28.71 -24.49 -27.17
C PHE A 240 -30.11 -24.96 -26.80
N THR A 241 -30.19 -26.11 -26.16
CA THR A 241 -31.41 -26.66 -25.59
C THR A 241 -31.25 -26.74 -24.07
N ASP A 242 -32.35 -26.99 -23.36
CA ASP A 242 -32.38 -27.21 -21.91
C ASP A 242 -31.55 -28.42 -21.43
N LYS A 243 -30.96 -29.19 -22.35
CA LYS A 243 -30.10 -30.37 -22.12
C LYS A 243 -28.65 -30.18 -22.56
N SER A 244 -28.24 -28.99 -22.95
CA SER A 244 -26.86 -28.68 -23.40
C SER A 244 -26.04 -27.92 -22.37
#